data_0003b9e96d45f77ecd9f840fe19d6fdb
#
_entry.id   0003b9e96d45f77ecd9f840fe19d6fdb
#
_cell.length_a   1.000
_cell.length_b   1.000
_cell.length_c   1.000
_cell.angle_alpha   90.00
_cell.angle_beta   90.00
_cell.angle_gamma   90.00
#
_symmetry.space_group_name_H-M   'P 1'
#
loop_
_entity.id
_entity.type
_entity.pdbx_description
1 polymer ?
#
loop_
_entity_poly.entity_id
_entity_poly.type
_entity_poly.pdbx_seq_one_letter_code
_entity_poly.pdbx_strand_id
1 'polypeptide(L)'
;KLQAAKGGYDSVLGGLKAEGNSGKKVAIVGGGPAGIACSAFLAKGGADVTVFDKKEHFGGTVRNVIPSFRIDNEAIAKDVEIAKAYGAKFVNNRNIENIESLKEEGFDTIVLAIGAHKGMSIGVDTEKELNAVDFLEAAKEDPKAQNLGRHVVVIGAGNTAMDAARMAGRIEGVEDVTVVYRRTKRYMPADEDELLEALEDGVVMKELLAPKTQKDGVLTCKKVVLGEMDASGRQKPVETEEEVQDTIIASLGERVDSALYEANGINVNEKGQPVLDAETMETSKTGVYAIGDGAGGAATIVLAIRDAQKAASHILGEAAKSEYVYDTDVDRAAEKKGILVHSAEGKAEEERCLECNHICENCVDVCPNRANVLIEVPEMELLQILHVDYMCNECGNCRSFCQYAGAPYKDKFTLFATEEDMKDSTNNGFTVLDTESKEVKVRIGDKEEIVKADQLSGILTEGLSQLICTVINDYAYLLM
;
A
#
# COMPACT_ATOMS: atom_id res chain seq x y z
N LYS A 1 3.73 -15.69 1.77
CA LYS A 1 2.31 -15.85 1.35
C LYS A 1 2.10 -17.13 0.50
N LEU A 2 2.86 -17.39 -0.56
CA LEU A 2 2.75 -18.58 -1.41
C LEU A 2 2.92 -19.90 -0.66
N GLN A 3 3.93 -19.99 0.22
CA GLN A 3 4.09 -21.17 1.08
C GLN A 3 2.94 -21.31 2.09
N ALA A 4 2.37 -20.18 2.56
CA ALA A 4 1.20 -20.20 3.42
C ALA A 4 -0.05 -20.75 2.70
N ALA A 5 -0.24 -20.46 1.42
CA ALA A 5 -1.33 -21.02 0.64
C ALA A 5 -1.22 -22.55 0.46
N LYS A 6 -0.01 -23.08 0.36
CA LYS A 6 0.24 -24.54 0.10
C LYS A 6 0.39 -25.41 1.33
N GLY A 7 1.01 -24.89 2.37
CA GLY A 7 1.27 -25.65 3.61
C GLY A 7 0.37 -25.26 4.76
N GLY A 8 -0.52 -24.30 4.52
CA GLY A 8 -1.21 -23.56 5.55
C GLY A 8 -0.31 -22.49 6.17
N TYR A 9 -0.90 -21.35 6.49
CA TYR A 9 -0.23 -20.23 7.15
C TYR A 9 0.50 -20.64 8.43
N ASP A 10 -0.08 -21.55 9.21
CA ASP A 10 0.49 -22.06 10.45
C ASP A 10 1.79 -22.85 10.23
N SER A 11 1.91 -23.56 9.11
CA SER A 11 3.15 -24.28 8.75
C SER A 11 4.31 -23.33 8.46
N VAL A 12 4.02 -22.18 7.83
CA VAL A 12 5.02 -21.11 7.60
C VAL A 12 5.44 -20.50 8.91
N LEU A 13 4.47 -20.12 9.78
CA LEU A 13 4.77 -19.56 11.09
C LEU A 13 5.63 -20.49 11.94
N GLY A 14 5.31 -21.79 11.96
CA GLY A 14 6.07 -22.79 12.70
C GLY A 14 7.51 -22.98 12.21
N GLY A 15 7.81 -22.57 10.97
CA GLY A 15 9.14 -22.58 10.38
C GLY A 15 10.00 -21.33 10.67
N LEU A 16 9.39 -20.23 11.13
CA LEU A 16 10.10 -19.01 11.40
C LEU A 16 10.90 -19.10 12.71
N LYS A 17 12.16 -18.70 12.67
CA LYS A 17 13.06 -18.73 13.83
C LYS A 17 13.98 -17.51 13.82
N ALA A 18 14.31 -17.02 15.00
CA ALA A 18 15.34 -15.99 15.16
C ALA A 18 16.72 -16.51 14.72
N GLU A 19 17.51 -15.64 14.12
CA GLU A 19 18.89 -15.89 13.70
C GLU A 19 19.87 -15.58 14.85
N GLY A 20 19.87 -16.43 15.89
CA GLY A 20 20.76 -16.25 17.03
C GLY A 20 20.20 -15.38 18.16
N ASN A 21 21.10 -14.74 18.94
CA ASN A 21 20.78 -13.82 20.01
C ASN A 21 21.71 -12.60 19.92
N SER A 22 21.13 -11.43 19.63
CA SER A 22 21.89 -10.17 19.49
C SER A 22 22.27 -9.55 20.85
N GLY A 23 21.69 -10.03 21.95
CA GLY A 23 21.82 -9.43 23.27
C GLY A 23 21.15 -8.06 23.44
N LYS A 24 20.43 -7.57 22.42
CA LYS A 24 19.71 -6.29 22.44
C LYS A 24 18.30 -6.47 23.00
N LYS A 25 17.88 -5.56 23.87
CA LYS A 25 16.51 -5.49 24.36
C LYS A 25 15.86 -4.20 23.90
N VAL A 26 14.90 -4.32 22.99
CA VAL A 26 14.34 -3.20 22.23
C VAL A 26 12.86 -2.99 22.57
N ALA A 27 12.50 -1.77 22.95
CA ALA A 27 11.11 -1.33 23.05
C ALA A 27 10.69 -0.59 21.78
N ILE A 28 9.56 -0.96 21.20
CA ILE A 28 8.93 -0.24 20.08
C ILE A 28 7.65 0.41 20.57
N VAL A 29 7.52 1.71 20.42
CA VAL A 29 6.32 2.49 20.79
C VAL A 29 5.51 2.77 19.54
N GLY A 30 4.35 2.12 19.42
CA GLY A 30 3.45 2.14 18.28
C GLY A 30 3.48 0.83 17.47
N GLY A 31 2.33 0.16 17.41
CA GLY A 31 2.11 -1.10 16.72
C GLY A 31 1.47 -0.92 15.33
N GLY A 32 1.76 0.18 14.63
CA GLY A 32 1.43 0.39 13.23
C GLY A 32 2.36 -0.39 12.28
N PRO A 33 2.22 -0.21 10.95
CA PRO A 33 3.02 -0.94 9.95
C PRO A 33 4.54 -0.84 10.18
N ALA A 34 5.03 0.36 10.54
CA ALA A 34 6.45 0.58 10.86
C ALA A 34 6.89 -0.24 12.07
N GLY A 35 6.11 -0.21 13.17
CA GLY A 35 6.44 -0.94 14.39
C GLY A 35 6.35 -2.45 14.22
N ILE A 36 5.33 -2.95 13.51
CA ILE A 36 5.19 -4.38 13.19
C ILE A 36 6.39 -4.86 12.34
N ALA A 37 6.73 -4.14 11.27
CA ALA A 37 7.86 -4.51 10.42
C ALA A 37 9.19 -4.45 11.18
N CYS A 38 9.43 -3.40 11.96
CA CYS A 38 10.64 -3.25 12.77
C CYS A 38 10.77 -4.39 13.78
N SER A 39 9.66 -4.76 14.44
CA SER A 39 9.65 -5.86 15.40
C SER A 39 10.00 -7.20 14.75
N ALA A 40 9.50 -7.44 13.54
CA ALA A 40 9.82 -8.66 12.79
C ALA A 40 11.29 -8.71 12.38
N PHE A 41 11.85 -7.61 11.86
CA PHE A 41 13.28 -7.54 11.49
C PHE A 41 14.19 -7.72 12.70
N LEU A 42 13.93 -7.03 13.78
CA LEU A 42 14.71 -7.11 15.02
C LEU A 42 14.63 -8.49 15.66
N ALA A 43 13.43 -9.05 15.80
CA ALA A 43 13.24 -10.37 16.37
C ALA A 43 13.85 -11.46 15.51
N LYS A 44 13.74 -11.37 14.17
CA LYS A 44 14.46 -12.23 13.25
C LYS A 44 15.97 -12.19 13.51
N GLY A 45 16.56 -11.02 13.67
CA GLY A 45 17.98 -10.83 14.01
C GLY A 45 18.34 -11.16 15.47
N GLY A 46 17.43 -11.77 16.24
CA GLY A 46 17.69 -12.27 17.59
C GLY A 46 17.63 -11.23 18.70
N ALA A 47 17.01 -10.07 18.50
CA ALA A 47 16.74 -9.11 19.59
C ALA A 47 15.52 -9.52 20.42
N ASP A 48 15.54 -9.22 21.73
CA ASP A 48 14.37 -9.30 22.61
C ASP A 48 13.51 -8.05 22.41
N VAL A 49 12.42 -8.18 21.65
CA VAL A 49 11.61 -7.07 21.21
C VAL A 49 10.26 -7.06 21.88
N THR A 50 9.84 -5.88 22.37
CA THR A 50 8.48 -5.66 22.86
C THR A 50 7.88 -4.43 22.19
N VAL A 51 6.72 -4.61 21.57
CA VAL A 51 5.92 -3.56 20.92
C VAL A 51 4.83 -3.12 21.90
N PHE A 52 4.75 -1.83 22.17
CA PHE A 52 3.72 -1.21 22.99
C PHE A 52 2.78 -0.38 22.11
N ASP A 53 1.48 -0.54 22.29
CA ASP A 53 0.48 0.31 21.62
C ASP A 53 -0.57 0.79 22.62
N LYS A 54 -1.01 2.03 22.45
CA LYS A 54 -2.09 2.63 23.25
C LYS A 54 -3.47 2.08 22.93
N LYS A 55 -3.65 1.54 21.72
CA LYS A 55 -4.90 0.95 21.22
C LYS A 55 -5.02 -0.52 21.63
N GLU A 56 -6.22 -1.03 21.57
CA GLU A 56 -6.53 -2.45 21.82
C GLU A 56 -5.96 -3.37 20.73
N HIS A 57 -5.96 -2.89 19.48
CA HIS A 57 -5.55 -3.67 18.33
C HIS A 57 -4.33 -3.06 17.64
N PHE A 58 -3.41 -3.93 17.22
CA PHE A 58 -2.23 -3.55 16.44
C PHE A 58 -2.60 -3.36 14.96
N GLY A 59 -1.82 -2.56 14.24
CA GLY A 59 -2.02 -2.23 12.83
C GLY A 59 -2.07 -0.72 12.57
N GLY A 60 -2.18 0.10 13.63
CA GLY A 60 -2.16 1.57 13.52
C GLY A 60 -3.25 2.09 12.56
N THR A 61 -2.90 3.08 11.74
CA THR A 61 -3.80 3.70 10.76
C THR A 61 -4.41 2.68 9.80
N VAL A 62 -3.65 1.67 9.37
CA VAL A 62 -4.15 0.66 8.43
C VAL A 62 -5.32 -0.14 9.01
N ARG A 63 -5.26 -0.46 10.31
CA ARG A 63 -6.34 -1.18 10.96
C ARG A 63 -7.47 -0.27 11.41
N ASN A 64 -7.13 0.90 11.97
CA ASN A 64 -8.12 1.70 12.69
C ASN A 64 -8.78 2.77 11.81
N VAL A 65 -8.12 3.22 10.75
CA VAL A 65 -8.56 4.36 9.92
C VAL A 65 -8.93 3.92 8.51
N ILE A 66 -8.04 3.20 7.80
CA ILE A 66 -8.33 2.77 6.42
C ILE A 66 -9.59 1.91 6.39
N PRO A 67 -10.59 2.24 5.54
CA PRO A 67 -11.86 1.55 5.50
C PRO A 67 -11.77 0.05 5.23
N SER A 68 -12.72 -0.73 5.76
CA SER A 68 -12.72 -2.20 5.63
C SER A 68 -12.96 -2.69 4.21
N PHE A 69 -13.54 -1.86 3.35
CA PHE A 69 -13.68 -2.18 1.92
C PHE A 69 -12.34 -2.11 1.14
N ARG A 70 -11.28 -1.55 1.74
CA ARG A 70 -9.93 -1.50 1.16
C ARG A 70 -9.01 -2.59 1.70
N ILE A 71 -9.08 -2.89 2.98
CA ILE A 71 -8.19 -3.87 3.61
C ILE A 71 -8.91 -4.61 4.75
N ASP A 72 -8.76 -5.92 4.74
CA ASP A 72 -9.27 -6.78 5.81
C ASP A 72 -8.36 -6.74 7.04
N ASN A 73 -9.01 -6.66 8.21
CA ASN A 73 -8.33 -6.70 9.50
C ASN A 73 -7.61 -8.03 9.77
N GLU A 74 -8.05 -9.13 9.18
CA GLU A 74 -7.36 -10.43 9.30
C GLU A 74 -5.99 -10.42 8.62
N ALA A 75 -5.86 -9.74 7.49
CA ALA A 75 -4.57 -9.61 6.82
C ALA A 75 -3.53 -8.92 7.71
N ILE A 76 -3.96 -7.87 8.44
CA ILE A 76 -3.10 -7.14 9.37
C ILE A 76 -2.73 -8.02 10.57
N ALA A 77 -3.69 -8.78 11.10
CA ALA A 77 -3.44 -9.70 12.21
C ALA A 77 -2.39 -10.77 11.83
N LYS A 78 -2.42 -11.27 10.60
CA LYS A 78 -1.40 -12.21 10.08
C LYS A 78 0.01 -11.62 10.07
N ASP A 79 0.18 -10.35 9.77
CA ASP A 79 1.49 -9.69 9.79
C ASP A 79 2.02 -9.56 11.24
N VAL A 80 1.14 -9.32 12.22
CA VAL A 80 1.51 -9.36 13.66
C VAL A 80 1.96 -10.75 14.09
N GLU A 81 1.27 -11.80 13.63
CA GLU A 81 1.64 -13.19 13.95
C GLU A 81 3.01 -13.58 13.37
N ILE A 82 3.41 -13.04 12.22
CA ILE A 82 4.77 -13.23 11.69
C ILE A 82 5.81 -12.67 12.65
N ALA A 83 5.63 -11.45 13.17
CA ALA A 83 6.55 -10.86 14.12
C ALA A 83 6.61 -11.65 15.44
N LYS A 84 5.46 -12.13 15.93
CA LYS A 84 5.36 -13.00 17.09
C LYS A 84 6.06 -14.35 16.89
N ALA A 85 5.96 -14.92 15.69
CA ALA A 85 6.62 -16.18 15.36
C ALA A 85 8.15 -16.07 15.41
N TYR A 86 8.72 -14.91 15.13
CA TYR A 86 10.14 -14.62 15.37
C TYR A 86 10.47 -14.35 16.85
N GLY A 87 9.49 -14.22 17.72
CA GLY A 87 9.69 -14.00 19.17
C GLY A 87 9.36 -12.60 19.68
N ALA A 88 8.86 -11.69 18.84
CA ALA A 88 8.43 -10.36 19.28
C ALA A 88 7.21 -10.44 20.20
N LYS A 89 7.22 -9.63 21.26
CA LYS A 89 6.13 -9.50 22.24
C LYS A 89 5.30 -8.26 21.90
N PHE A 90 3.99 -8.34 22.12
CA PHE A 90 3.05 -7.26 21.85
C PHE A 90 2.20 -6.96 23.09
N VAL A 91 2.21 -5.71 23.51
CA VAL A 91 1.47 -5.20 24.69
C VAL A 91 0.57 -4.06 24.23
N ASN A 92 -0.74 -4.33 24.21
CA ASN A 92 -1.77 -3.35 23.87
C ASN A 92 -2.25 -2.55 25.08
N ASN A 93 -3.08 -1.54 24.86
CA ASN A 93 -3.67 -0.66 25.89
C ASN A 93 -2.62 -0.02 26.81
N ARG A 94 -1.40 0.21 26.30
CA ARG A 94 -0.33 0.84 27.06
C ARG A 94 0.20 2.08 26.33
N ASN A 95 -0.18 3.25 26.82
CA ASN A 95 0.32 4.53 26.34
C ASN A 95 1.70 4.83 26.97
N ILE A 96 2.70 5.12 26.15
CA ILE A 96 4.04 5.50 26.57
C ILE A 96 4.22 7.00 26.36
N GLU A 97 4.23 7.76 27.44
CA GLU A 97 4.45 9.22 27.42
C GLU A 97 5.90 9.59 27.77
N ASN A 98 6.53 8.74 28.59
CA ASN A 98 7.92 8.91 29.03
C ASN A 98 8.76 7.70 28.64
N ILE A 99 9.74 7.90 27.73
CA ILE A 99 10.62 6.82 27.28
C ILE A 99 11.65 6.39 28.34
N GLU A 100 11.96 7.22 29.33
CA GLU A 100 12.88 6.83 30.41
C GLU A 100 12.30 5.69 31.24
N SER A 101 10.97 5.60 31.39
CA SER A 101 10.34 4.46 32.06
C SER A 101 10.66 3.12 31.38
N LEU A 102 10.81 3.10 30.07
CA LEU A 102 11.20 1.90 29.33
C LEU A 102 12.66 1.51 29.60
N LYS A 103 13.55 2.50 29.77
CA LYS A 103 14.94 2.24 30.16
C LYS A 103 15.02 1.68 31.58
N GLU A 104 14.18 2.17 32.51
CA GLU A 104 14.06 1.63 33.87
C GLU A 104 13.56 0.18 33.85
N GLU A 105 12.74 -0.21 32.87
CA GLU A 105 12.32 -1.60 32.60
C GLU A 105 13.43 -2.45 31.94
N GLY A 106 14.59 -1.85 31.68
CA GLY A 106 15.78 -2.53 31.17
C GLY A 106 15.79 -2.64 29.63
N PHE A 107 15.09 -1.78 28.90
CA PHE A 107 15.26 -1.68 27.45
C PHE A 107 16.48 -0.82 27.10
N ASP A 108 17.38 -1.37 26.28
CA ASP A 108 18.61 -0.69 25.87
C ASP A 108 18.38 0.31 24.74
N THR A 109 17.38 0.02 23.90
CA THR A 109 17.07 0.77 22.67
C THR A 109 15.57 1.00 22.57
N ILE A 110 15.20 2.18 22.10
CA ILE A 110 13.79 2.56 21.95
C ILE A 110 13.54 3.00 20.52
N VAL A 111 12.49 2.46 19.90
CA VAL A 111 12.04 2.83 18.55
C VAL A 111 10.67 3.48 18.65
N LEU A 112 10.55 4.70 18.17
CA LEU A 112 9.31 5.47 18.13
C LEU A 112 8.65 5.32 16.75
N ALA A 113 7.54 4.56 16.69
CA ALA A 113 6.74 4.28 15.51
C ALA A 113 5.32 4.84 15.66
N ILE A 114 5.21 6.06 16.19
CA ILE A 114 3.96 6.66 16.69
C ILE A 114 3.01 7.15 15.60
N GLY A 115 3.43 7.19 14.34
CA GLY A 115 2.63 7.65 13.21
C GLY A 115 2.39 9.17 13.17
N ALA A 116 1.54 9.61 12.24
CA ALA A 116 1.11 10.98 12.07
C ALA A 116 -0.42 11.04 12.18
N HIS A 117 -0.94 11.30 13.38
CA HIS A 117 -2.37 11.25 13.65
C HIS A 117 -2.99 12.61 13.94
N LYS A 118 -2.20 13.68 13.97
CA LYS A 118 -2.72 15.01 14.26
C LYS A 118 -3.33 15.60 13.00
N GLY A 119 -4.64 15.67 12.97
CA GLY A 119 -5.35 16.31 11.87
C GLY A 119 -5.01 17.78 11.73
N MET A 120 -5.07 18.27 10.50
CA MET A 120 -4.95 19.69 10.19
C MET A 120 -6.33 20.30 10.02
N SER A 121 -6.54 21.50 10.64
CA SER A 121 -7.70 22.33 10.36
C SER A 121 -7.60 22.96 8.97
N ILE A 122 -8.74 23.17 8.31
CA ILE A 122 -8.81 23.92 7.05
C ILE A 122 -8.39 25.39 7.23
N GLY A 123 -8.35 25.88 8.47
CA GLY A 123 -7.90 27.23 8.76
C GLY A 123 -8.87 28.36 8.34
N VAL A 124 -10.15 28.01 8.20
CA VAL A 124 -11.23 28.97 7.92
C VAL A 124 -12.22 29.01 9.09
N ASP A 125 -13.03 30.05 9.14
CA ASP A 125 -14.06 30.19 10.17
C ASP A 125 -15.19 29.19 9.94
N THR A 126 -15.26 28.18 10.82
CA THR A 126 -16.20 27.06 10.71
C THR A 126 -16.96 26.82 12.01
N GLU A 127 -18.25 26.53 11.90
CA GLU A 127 -19.10 26.12 13.04
C GLU A 127 -18.91 24.64 13.38
N LYS A 128 -18.59 23.83 12.39
CA LYS A 128 -18.39 22.40 12.54
C LYS A 128 -17.35 21.91 11.55
N GLU A 129 -16.24 21.43 12.06
CA GLU A 129 -15.18 20.79 11.29
C GLU A 129 -14.93 19.39 11.89
N LEU A 130 -14.97 18.36 11.04
CA LEU A 130 -14.56 17.02 11.41
C LEU A 130 -13.20 16.71 10.79
N ASN A 131 -12.30 16.17 11.58
CA ASN A 131 -11.07 15.63 11.04
C ASN A 131 -11.34 14.31 10.33
N ALA A 132 -10.76 14.12 9.14
CA ALA A 132 -11.00 12.92 8.34
C ALA A 132 -10.50 11.64 9.01
N VAL A 133 -9.36 11.69 9.69
CA VAL A 133 -8.80 10.53 10.39
C VAL A 133 -9.69 10.12 11.55
N ASP A 134 -10.10 11.10 12.37
CA ASP A 134 -10.99 10.86 13.51
C ASP A 134 -12.37 10.34 13.03
N PHE A 135 -12.89 10.92 11.94
CA PHE A 135 -14.13 10.44 11.32
C PHE A 135 -13.99 9.00 10.81
N LEU A 136 -12.94 8.70 10.05
CA LEU A 136 -12.71 7.37 9.50
C LEU A 136 -12.53 6.31 10.59
N GLU A 137 -11.79 6.65 11.66
CA GLU A 137 -11.62 5.76 12.81
C GLU A 137 -12.97 5.48 13.48
N ALA A 138 -13.74 6.53 13.78
CA ALA A 138 -15.05 6.40 14.42
C ALA A 138 -16.07 5.67 13.53
N ALA A 139 -16.07 5.95 12.24
CA ALA A 139 -16.98 5.32 11.28
C ALA A 139 -16.63 3.85 11.02
N LYS A 140 -15.34 3.49 11.11
CA LYS A 140 -14.91 2.09 11.01
C LYS A 140 -15.28 1.27 12.24
N GLU A 141 -15.25 1.90 13.42
CA GLU A 141 -15.64 1.28 14.69
C GLU A 141 -17.16 1.12 14.78
N ASP A 142 -17.90 2.19 14.56
CA ASP A 142 -19.39 2.17 14.54
C ASP A 142 -19.95 3.14 13.48
N PRO A 143 -20.21 2.64 12.26
CA PRO A 143 -20.82 3.46 11.20
C PRO A 143 -22.20 4.01 11.57
N LYS A 144 -22.96 3.30 12.41
CA LYS A 144 -24.34 3.68 12.78
C LYS A 144 -24.39 4.80 13.81
N ALA A 145 -23.32 4.98 14.58
CA ALA A 145 -23.22 6.09 15.53
C ALA A 145 -22.86 7.44 14.85
N GLN A 146 -22.51 7.42 13.55
CA GLN A 146 -22.14 8.63 12.83
C GLN A 146 -23.39 9.39 12.36
N ASN A 147 -23.40 10.70 12.60
CA ASN A 147 -24.45 11.59 12.10
C ASN A 147 -23.81 12.76 11.35
N LEU A 148 -23.74 12.64 10.02
CA LEU A 148 -23.11 13.62 9.15
C LEU A 148 -24.11 14.60 8.54
N GLY A 149 -25.43 14.34 8.68
CA GLY A 149 -26.47 15.04 7.93
C GLY A 149 -26.61 14.48 6.52
N ARG A 150 -27.42 15.16 5.68
CA ARG A 150 -27.79 14.68 4.34
C ARG A 150 -26.74 14.96 3.27
N HIS A 151 -26.06 16.10 3.38
CA HIS A 151 -25.08 16.59 2.42
C HIS A 151 -23.73 16.69 3.08
N VAL A 152 -22.72 16.04 2.52
CA VAL A 152 -21.37 16.00 3.07
C VAL A 152 -20.37 16.59 2.09
N VAL A 153 -19.55 17.52 2.55
CA VAL A 153 -18.47 18.08 1.74
C VAL A 153 -17.12 17.65 2.33
N VAL A 154 -16.29 17.06 1.53
CA VAL A 154 -14.93 16.67 1.89
C VAL A 154 -13.95 17.65 1.26
N ILE A 155 -13.10 18.28 2.06
CA ILE A 155 -12.16 19.29 1.59
C ILE A 155 -10.76 18.68 1.47
N GLY A 156 -10.25 18.56 0.26
CA GLY A 156 -8.95 17.98 -0.05
C GLY A 156 -9.02 17.00 -1.22
N ALA A 157 -7.89 16.43 -1.59
CA ALA A 157 -7.81 15.52 -2.73
C ALA A 157 -6.64 14.51 -2.60
N GLY A 158 -6.33 14.08 -1.38
CA GLY A 158 -5.43 12.96 -1.10
C GLY A 158 -6.21 11.65 -0.94
N ASN A 159 -5.51 10.52 -0.79
CA ASN A 159 -6.13 9.21 -0.58
C ASN A 159 -7.05 9.21 0.65
N THR A 160 -6.66 9.87 1.76
CA THR A 160 -7.52 10.03 2.94
C THR A 160 -8.82 10.78 2.62
N ALA A 161 -8.79 11.74 1.66
CA ALA A 161 -10.00 12.43 1.22
C ALA A 161 -10.94 11.51 0.45
N MET A 162 -10.40 10.66 -0.41
CA MET A 162 -11.18 9.67 -1.15
C MET A 162 -11.79 8.64 -0.20
N ASP A 163 -11.01 8.14 0.74
CA ASP A 163 -11.50 7.24 1.79
C ASP A 163 -12.63 7.87 2.62
N ALA A 164 -12.46 9.12 3.05
CA ALA A 164 -13.46 9.84 3.82
C ALA A 164 -14.75 10.08 3.02
N ALA A 165 -14.64 10.45 1.74
CA ALA A 165 -15.78 10.67 0.88
C ALA A 165 -16.57 9.37 0.65
N ARG A 166 -15.87 8.29 0.33
CA ARG A 166 -16.48 6.96 0.12
C ARG A 166 -17.12 6.41 1.39
N MET A 167 -16.45 6.58 2.55
CA MET A 167 -17.00 6.18 3.83
C MET A 167 -18.24 7.03 4.19
N ALA A 168 -18.20 8.35 3.97
CA ALA A 168 -19.33 9.23 4.23
C ALA A 168 -20.57 8.84 3.43
N GLY A 169 -20.41 8.47 2.16
CA GLY A 169 -21.51 7.99 1.31
C GLY A 169 -22.15 6.68 1.78
N ARG A 170 -21.48 5.94 2.68
CA ARG A 170 -22.00 4.69 3.29
C ARG A 170 -22.64 4.91 4.65
N ILE A 171 -22.64 6.13 5.18
CA ILE A 171 -23.31 6.47 6.45
C ILE A 171 -24.79 6.67 6.21
N GLU A 172 -25.60 6.08 7.06
CA GLU A 172 -27.06 6.17 6.97
C GLU A 172 -27.54 7.63 7.08
N GLY A 173 -28.39 8.04 6.16
CA GLY A 173 -28.94 9.40 6.11
C GLY A 173 -28.15 10.39 5.23
N VAL A 174 -26.98 10.02 4.72
CA VAL A 174 -26.24 10.80 3.73
C VAL A 174 -26.87 10.59 2.35
N GLU A 175 -27.19 11.68 1.66
CA GLU A 175 -27.81 11.66 0.33
C GLU A 175 -26.80 11.94 -0.78
N ASP A 176 -25.83 12.83 -0.52
CA ASP A 176 -24.77 13.13 -1.46
C ASP A 176 -23.46 13.51 -0.75
N VAL A 177 -22.36 13.27 -1.44
CA VAL A 177 -21.02 13.61 -1.00
C VAL A 177 -20.31 14.39 -2.09
N THR A 178 -19.79 15.56 -1.75
CA THR A 178 -19.01 16.41 -2.64
C THR A 178 -17.57 16.57 -2.12
N VAL A 179 -16.60 16.33 -3.00
CA VAL A 179 -15.19 16.65 -2.74
C VAL A 179 -14.87 18.03 -3.33
N VAL A 180 -14.35 18.92 -2.50
CA VAL A 180 -13.91 20.28 -2.91
C VAL A 180 -12.39 20.32 -2.93
N TYR A 181 -11.84 20.74 -4.06
CA TYR A 181 -10.40 20.85 -4.25
C TYR A 181 -9.97 22.17 -4.90
N ARG A 182 -8.95 22.80 -4.32
CA ARG A 182 -8.44 24.11 -4.77
C ARG A 182 -7.58 24.08 -6.04
N ARG A 183 -7.29 22.91 -6.58
CA ARG A 183 -6.60 22.72 -7.87
C ARG A 183 -7.48 21.87 -8.78
N THR A 184 -6.91 21.42 -9.90
CA THR A 184 -7.57 20.45 -10.79
C THR A 184 -7.16 19.02 -10.45
N LYS A 185 -7.91 18.04 -10.93
CA LYS A 185 -7.63 16.60 -10.84
C LYS A 185 -6.19 16.26 -11.22
N ARG A 186 -5.64 16.95 -12.22
CA ARG A 186 -4.23 16.79 -12.66
C ARG A 186 -3.20 16.93 -11.53
N TYR A 187 -3.50 17.72 -10.50
CA TYR A 187 -2.60 18.01 -9.38
C TYR A 187 -3.03 17.34 -8.08
N MET A 188 -3.94 16.38 -8.16
CA MET A 188 -4.34 15.61 -6.98
C MET A 188 -3.19 14.77 -6.48
N PRO A 189 -2.98 14.70 -5.16
CA PRO A 189 -2.04 13.76 -4.57
C PRO A 189 -2.62 12.35 -4.38
N ALA A 190 -3.95 12.16 -4.59
CA ALA A 190 -4.55 10.84 -4.58
C ALA A 190 -4.18 10.05 -5.84
N ASP A 191 -4.10 8.74 -5.70
CA ASP A 191 -3.96 7.83 -6.82
C ASP A 191 -5.18 7.91 -7.73
N GLU A 192 -4.99 7.73 -9.04
CA GLU A 192 -6.07 7.85 -10.04
C GLU A 192 -7.19 6.84 -9.77
N ASP A 193 -6.82 5.61 -9.42
CA ASP A 193 -7.80 4.55 -9.12
C ASP A 193 -8.68 4.92 -7.92
N GLU A 194 -8.13 5.55 -6.88
CA GLU A 194 -8.91 6.03 -5.72
C GLU A 194 -9.94 7.10 -6.10
N LEU A 195 -9.59 7.98 -7.03
CA LEU A 195 -10.54 8.96 -7.57
C LEU A 195 -11.63 8.28 -8.39
N LEU A 196 -11.27 7.33 -9.25
CA LEU A 196 -12.23 6.61 -10.09
C LEU A 196 -13.24 5.84 -9.22
N GLU A 197 -12.76 5.09 -8.23
CA GLU A 197 -13.63 4.38 -7.29
C GLU A 197 -14.54 5.32 -6.49
N ALA A 198 -14.06 6.51 -6.10
CA ALA A 198 -14.89 7.50 -5.42
C ALA A 198 -16.00 8.05 -6.35
N LEU A 199 -15.69 8.28 -7.63
CA LEU A 199 -16.68 8.72 -8.62
C LEU A 199 -17.71 7.61 -8.92
N GLU A 200 -17.30 6.34 -8.98
CA GLU A 200 -18.19 5.18 -9.12
C GLU A 200 -19.12 5.02 -7.93
N ASP A 201 -18.65 5.31 -6.71
CA ASP A 201 -19.45 5.37 -5.50
C ASP A 201 -20.43 6.59 -5.47
N GLY A 202 -20.45 7.42 -6.51
CA GLY A 202 -21.34 8.57 -6.64
C GLY A 202 -20.84 9.87 -6.02
N VAL A 203 -19.58 9.94 -5.62
CA VAL A 203 -18.98 11.18 -5.11
C VAL A 203 -18.85 12.22 -6.21
N VAL A 204 -19.26 13.45 -5.93
CA VAL A 204 -19.14 14.59 -6.85
C VAL A 204 -17.83 15.33 -6.61
N MET A 205 -17.04 15.55 -7.65
CA MET A 205 -15.79 16.31 -7.56
C MET A 205 -15.97 17.76 -8.06
N LYS A 206 -15.70 18.73 -7.19
CA LYS A 206 -15.69 20.17 -7.52
C LYS A 206 -14.28 20.73 -7.43
N GLU A 207 -13.74 21.11 -8.57
CA GLU A 207 -12.39 21.64 -8.73
C GLU A 207 -12.35 23.17 -8.63
N LEU A 208 -11.17 23.72 -8.37
CA LEU A 208 -10.89 25.16 -8.38
C LEU A 208 -11.76 25.95 -7.38
N LEU A 209 -12.00 25.35 -6.24
CA LEU A 209 -12.72 25.96 -5.12
C LEU A 209 -11.86 25.94 -3.86
N ALA A 210 -11.73 27.09 -3.20
CA ALA A 210 -11.06 27.23 -1.91
C ALA A 210 -12.10 27.57 -0.82
N PRO A 211 -12.18 26.81 0.28
CA PRO A 211 -13.10 27.09 1.37
C PRO A 211 -12.78 28.44 2.02
N LYS A 212 -13.79 29.20 2.41
CA LYS A 212 -13.67 30.52 3.02
C LYS A 212 -14.33 30.59 4.39
N THR A 213 -15.58 30.22 4.49
CA THR A 213 -16.35 30.24 5.75
C THR A 213 -17.40 29.14 5.73
N GLN A 214 -17.80 28.72 6.93
CA GLN A 214 -18.96 27.86 7.10
C GLN A 214 -19.88 28.44 8.15
N LYS A 215 -21.10 28.79 7.75
CA LYS A 215 -22.12 29.33 8.63
C LYS A 215 -23.50 28.81 8.28
N ASP A 216 -24.35 28.62 9.29
CA ASP A 216 -25.71 28.13 9.14
C ASP A 216 -25.83 26.88 8.27
N GLY A 217 -24.84 25.96 8.40
CA GLY A 217 -24.83 24.76 7.59
C GLY A 217 -24.33 24.98 6.15
N VAL A 218 -23.86 26.14 5.72
CA VAL A 218 -23.44 26.45 4.35
C VAL A 218 -21.93 26.72 4.29
N LEU A 219 -21.23 25.98 3.42
CA LEU A 219 -19.83 26.24 3.08
C LEU A 219 -19.78 27.27 1.93
N THR A 220 -19.15 28.39 2.18
CA THR A 220 -18.82 29.36 1.14
C THR A 220 -17.41 29.14 0.64
N CYS A 221 -17.24 29.00 -0.67
CA CYS A 221 -15.95 28.85 -1.32
C CYS A 221 -15.67 30.03 -2.25
N LYS A 222 -14.40 30.40 -2.36
CA LYS A 222 -13.92 31.26 -3.44
C LYS A 222 -13.55 30.44 -4.65
N LYS A 223 -13.86 30.94 -5.84
CA LYS A 223 -13.28 30.38 -7.06
C LYS A 223 -11.78 30.66 -7.11
N VAL A 224 -11.06 29.70 -7.67
CA VAL A 224 -9.61 29.72 -7.79
C VAL A 224 -9.21 29.63 -9.26
N VAL A 225 -8.19 30.38 -9.64
CA VAL A 225 -7.49 30.20 -10.91
C VAL A 225 -6.10 29.61 -10.66
N LEU A 226 -5.56 28.90 -11.63
CA LEU A 226 -4.22 28.35 -11.53
C LEU A 226 -3.21 29.40 -11.97
N GLY A 227 -2.32 29.77 -11.06
CA GLY A 227 -1.21 30.70 -11.30
C GLY A 227 0.09 30.01 -11.68
N GLU A 228 1.22 30.59 -11.30
CA GLU A 228 2.54 30.05 -11.60
C GLU A 228 2.83 28.74 -10.88
N MET A 229 3.81 27.98 -11.38
CA MET A 229 4.27 26.73 -10.75
C MET A 229 4.93 27.02 -9.40
N ASP A 230 4.62 26.20 -8.42
CA ASP A 230 5.32 26.19 -7.12
C ASP A 230 6.57 25.32 -7.17
N ALA A 231 7.37 25.33 -6.10
CA ALA A 231 8.60 24.55 -5.99
C ALA A 231 8.37 23.02 -6.06
N SER A 232 7.12 22.56 -5.90
CA SER A 232 6.74 21.13 -6.02
C SER A 232 6.25 20.77 -7.43
N GLY A 233 6.38 21.68 -8.41
CA GLY A 233 5.93 21.47 -9.79
C GLY A 233 4.43 21.54 -9.99
N ARG A 234 3.67 22.11 -9.04
CA ARG A 234 2.21 22.28 -9.14
C ARG A 234 1.84 23.77 -9.25
N GLN A 235 0.84 24.07 -10.06
CA GLN A 235 0.35 25.44 -10.16
C GLN A 235 -0.25 25.93 -8.83
N LYS A 236 0.12 27.15 -8.42
CA LYS A 236 -0.41 27.78 -7.22
C LYS A 236 -1.88 28.15 -7.43
N PRO A 237 -2.77 27.82 -6.49
CA PRO A 237 -4.14 28.35 -6.53
C PRO A 237 -4.13 29.84 -6.17
N VAL A 238 -4.78 30.65 -7.00
CA VAL A 238 -4.97 32.09 -6.81
C VAL A 238 -6.46 32.35 -6.66
N GLU A 239 -6.88 32.85 -5.50
CA GLU A 239 -8.28 33.17 -5.22
C GLU A 239 -8.77 34.35 -6.06
N THR A 240 -10.03 34.26 -6.49
CA THR A 240 -10.74 35.34 -7.20
C THR A 240 -11.74 36.01 -6.26
N GLU A 241 -12.38 37.10 -6.70
CA GLU A 241 -13.43 37.74 -5.91
C GLU A 241 -14.78 37.02 -5.97
N GLU A 242 -14.96 36.04 -6.83
CA GLU A 242 -16.18 35.26 -6.94
C GLU A 242 -16.34 34.27 -5.79
N GLU A 243 -17.53 34.22 -5.20
CA GLU A 243 -17.93 33.29 -4.15
C GLU A 243 -18.98 32.33 -4.65
N VAL A 244 -18.84 31.05 -4.23
CA VAL A 244 -19.79 29.96 -4.51
C VAL A 244 -20.28 29.42 -3.17
N GLN A 245 -21.58 29.24 -3.02
CA GLN A 245 -22.17 28.65 -1.81
C GLN A 245 -22.44 27.15 -2.02
N ASP A 246 -22.07 26.34 -1.07
CA ASP A 246 -22.37 24.91 -1.04
C ASP A 246 -22.45 24.38 0.40
N THR A 247 -23.08 23.25 0.58
CA THR A 247 -23.35 22.67 1.92
C THR A 247 -22.31 21.60 2.27
N ILE A 248 -21.86 21.49 3.38
CA ILE A 248 -20.70 21.25 4.26
C ILE A 248 -20.37 19.77 4.49
N ILE A 249 -19.19 19.34 4.82
CA ILE A 249 -18.16 19.38 5.88
C ILE A 249 -17.06 18.36 5.65
N ALA A 250 -15.83 18.58 5.81
CA ALA A 250 -14.76 17.87 6.49
C ALA A 250 -13.40 18.24 5.96
N SER A 251 -12.42 18.37 6.85
CA SER A 251 -11.09 18.83 6.53
C SER A 251 -10.07 17.71 6.53
N LEU A 252 -9.02 17.84 5.74
CA LEU A 252 -8.10 16.76 5.47
C LEU A 252 -6.63 17.19 5.53
N GLY A 253 -5.86 16.41 6.22
CA GLY A 253 -4.41 16.49 6.33
C GLY A 253 -3.93 16.00 7.69
N GLU A 254 -2.77 15.36 7.71
CA GLU A 254 -2.19 14.75 8.89
C GLU A 254 -0.83 15.35 9.18
N ARG A 255 -0.49 15.49 10.47
CA ARG A 255 0.82 15.91 10.95
C ARG A 255 1.34 14.96 11.99
N VAL A 256 2.65 14.98 12.15
CA VAL A 256 3.32 14.38 13.31
C VAL A 256 2.95 15.18 14.54
N ASP A 257 2.56 14.50 15.62
CA ASP A 257 2.42 15.14 16.92
C ASP A 257 3.80 15.18 17.59
N SER A 258 4.38 16.39 17.67
CA SER A 258 5.71 16.59 18.25
C SER A 258 5.76 16.42 19.77
N ALA A 259 4.60 16.39 20.45
CA ALA A 259 4.54 16.44 21.90
C ALA A 259 5.35 15.34 22.59
N LEU A 260 5.29 14.11 22.06
CA LEU A 260 6.07 12.98 22.63
C LEU A 260 7.57 13.20 22.43
N TYR A 261 8.00 13.71 21.28
CA TYR A 261 9.41 13.96 21.00
C TYR A 261 9.95 15.06 21.94
N GLU A 262 9.26 16.18 22.02
CA GLU A 262 9.64 17.35 22.84
C GLU A 262 9.67 17.00 24.32
N ALA A 263 8.64 16.30 24.84
CA ALA A 263 8.56 15.87 26.22
C ALA A 263 9.71 14.92 26.62
N ASN A 264 10.29 14.22 25.67
CA ASN A 264 11.41 13.29 25.90
C ASN A 264 12.77 13.86 25.45
N GLY A 265 12.87 15.17 25.17
CA GLY A 265 14.11 15.84 24.85
C GLY A 265 14.70 15.47 23.48
N ILE A 266 13.85 15.06 22.53
CA ILE A 266 14.22 14.80 21.14
C ILE A 266 14.00 16.08 20.34
N ASN A 267 15.01 16.54 19.62
CA ASN A 267 14.92 17.74 18.80
C ASN A 267 13.93 17.52 17.65
N VAL A 268 13.13 18.53 17.36
CA VAL A 268 12.18 18.54 16.24
C VAL A 268 12.48 19.70 15.29
N ASN A 269 12.11 19.54 14.02
CA ASN A 269 12.17 20.60 13.02
C ASN A 269 10.90 21.48 13.06
N GLU A 270 10.85 22.51 12.21
CA GLU A 270 9.70 23.44 12.10
C GLU A 270 8.36 22.77 11.77
N LYS A 271 8.39 21.54 11.25
CA LYS A 271 7.21 20.74 10.93
C LYS A 271 6.79 19.80 12.07
N GLY A 272 7.48 19.84 13.22
CA GLY A 272 7.25 18.95 14.36
C GLY A 272 7.78 17.51 14.16
N GLN A 273 8.59 17.28 13.13
CA GLN A 273 9.22 15.99 12.87
C GLN A 273 10.53 15.87 13.65
N PRO A 274 10.91 14.69 14.16
CA PRO A 274 12.16 14.52 14.88
C PRO A 274 13.36 14.75 13.95
N VAL A 275 14.38 15.39 14.48
CA VAL A 275 15.69 15.46 13.82
C VAL A 275 16.36 14.11 13.98
N LEU A 276 16.69 13.46 12.87
CA LEU A 276 17.29 12.13 12.84
C LEU A 276 18.32 11.99 11.72
N ASP A 277 19.16 10.99 11.85
CA ASP A 277 20.04 10.53 10.79
C ASP A 277 19.24 9.71 9.78
N ALA A 278 19.24 10.09 8.51
CA ALA A 278 18.42 9.50 7.48
C ALA A 278 18.84 8.06 7.07
N GLU A 279 20.08 7.66 7.39
CA GLU A 279 20.56 6.31 7.09
C GLU A 279 20.28 5.32 8.21
N THR A 280 20.37 5.79 9.46
CA THR A 280 20.22 4.95 10.65
C THR A 280 18.85 5.07 11.31
N MET A 281 18.11 6.14 11.03
CA MET A 281 16.87 6.54 11.70
C MET A 281 17.05 6.89 13.19
N GLU A 282 18.31 7.04 13.67
CA GLU A 282 18.59 7.47 15.04
C GLU A 282 18.28 8.96 15.22
N THR A 283 17.60 9.30 16.30
CA THR A 283 17.23 10.68 16.62
C THR A 283 18.40 11.45 17.26
N SER A 284 18.17 12.72 17.61
CA SER A 284 19.14 13.52 18.38
C SER A 284 19.47 12.92 19.74
N LYS A 285 18.75 11.90 20.21
CA LYS A 285 18.95 11.19 21.48
C LYS A 285 19.48 9.78 21.21
N THR A 286 20.72 9.52 21.61
CA THR A 286 21.41 8.24 21.38
C THR A 286 20.59 7.04 21.90
N GLY A 287 20.51 5.99 21.09
CA GLY A 287 19.73 4.77 21.37
C GLY A 287 18.21 4.95 21.20
N VAL A 288 17.78 6.08 20.65
CA VAL A 288 16.37 6.36 20.35
C VAL A 288 16.19 6.62 18.85
N TYR A 289 15.36 5.84 18.21
CA TYR A 289 15.07 5.85 16.79
C TYR A 289 13.65 6.35 16.53
N ALA A 290 13.40 6.93 15.37
CA ALA A 290 12.05 7.27 14.92
C ALA A 290 11.84 6.77 13.48
N ILE A 291 10.71 6.11 13.22
CA ILE A 291 10.42 5.45 11.94
C ILE A 291 8.99 5.69 11.45
N GLY A 292 8.78 5.51 10.16
CA GLY A 292 7.49 5.64 9.50
C GLY A 292 6.94 7.07 9.53
N ASP A 293 5.63 7.21 9.48
CA ASP A 293 4.97 8.54 9.41
C ASP A 293 5.29 9.44 10.61
N GLY A 294 5.61 8.88 11.75
CA GLY A 294 6.08 9.61 12.92
C GLY A 294 7.44 10.31 12.70
N ALA A 295 8.27 9.78 11.82
CA ALA A 295 9.58 10.35 11.48
C ALA A 295 9.49 11.38 10.34
N GLY A 296 8.82 11.03 9.25
CA GLY A 296 8.83 11.79 7.99
C GLY A 296 7.53 12.54 7.65
N GLY A 297 6.44 12.31 8.39
CA GLY A 297 5.07 12.70 8.02
C GLY A 297 4.37 11.60 7.23
N ALA A 298 3.05 11.80 6.98
CA ALA A 298 2.21 10.82 6.31
C ALA A 298 2.78 10.41 4.93
N ALA A 299 2.95 9.09 4.75
CA ALA A 299 3.56 8.49 3.58
C ALA A 299 2.99 7.09 3.30
N THR A 300 3.70 6.27 2.53
CA THR A 300 3.24 4.92 2.19
C THR A 300 3.73 3.87 3.21
N ILE A 301 3.02 2.75 3.30
CA ILE A 301 3.41 1.59 4.12
C ILE A 301 4.82 1.08 3.71
N VAL A 302 5.13 1.11 2.42
CA VAL A 302 6.46 0.68 1.90
C VAL A 302 7.58 1.53 2.48
N LEU A 303 7.40 2.85 2.56
CA LEU A 303 8.38 3.75 3.19
C LEU A 303 8.51 3.48 4.69
N ALA A 304 7.40 3.22 5.36
CA ALA A 304 7.42 2.84 6.79
C ALA A 304 8.20 1.52 7.03
N ILE A 305 8.06 0.53 6.16
CA ILE A 305 8.83 -0.73 6.20
C ILE A 305 10.32 -0.48 5.92
N ARG A 306 10.64 0.38 4.94
CA ARG A 306 12.02 0.77 4.64
C ARG A 306 12.71 1.42 5.85
N ASP A 307 12.05 2.35 6.50
CA ASP A 307 12.58 3.03 7.68
C ASP A 307 12.77 2.02 8.84
N ALA A 308 11.82 1.10 9.00
CA ALA A 308 11.93 -0.01 9.95
C ALA A 308 13.16 -0.90 9.69
N GLN A 309 13.45 -1.21 8.43
CA GLN A 309 14.61 -2.00 8.04
C GLN A 309 15.92 -1.25 8.33
N LYS A 310 16.00 0.05 8.01
CA LYS A 310 17.18 0.88 8.31
C LYS A 310 17.48 0.89 9.82
N ALA A 311 16.47 1.20 10.63
CA ALA A 311 16.63 1.21 12.09
C ALA A 311 17.04 -0.16 12.62
N ALA A 312 16.39 -1.24 12.18
CA ALA A 312 16.70 -2.59 12.63
C ALA A 312 18.14 -3.00 12.27
N SER A 313 18.58 -2.75 11.05
CA SER A 313 19.94 -3.06 10.61
C SER A 313 21.00 -2.30 11.43
N HIS A 314 20.79 -1.01 11.71
CA HIS A 314 21.68 -0.24 12.56
C HIS A 314 21.71 -0.75 14.01
N ILE A 315 20.54 -1.02 14.60
CA ILE A 315 20.42 -1.55 15.97
C ILE A 315 21.14 -2.89 16.12
N LEU A 316 21.02 -3.78 15.13
CA LEU A 316 21.66 -5.09 15.13
C LEU A 316 23.17 -5.02 14.83
N GLY A 317 23.69 -3.87 14.42
CA GLY A 317 25.09 -3.71 14.00
C GLY A 317 25.38 -4.37 12.66
N GLU A 318 24.37 -4.66 11.89
CA GLU A 318 24.54 -5.09 10.50
C GLU A 318 24.93 -3.85 9.68
N ALA A 319 25.98 -3.96 8.86
CA ALA A 319 26.18 -2.99 7.80
C ALA A 319 24.90 -2.94 6.98
N ALA A 320 24.32 -1.76 6.82
CA ALA A 320 23.11 -1.61 6.04
C ALA A 320 23.31 -2.35 4.71
N LYS A 321 22.62 -3.48 4.53
CA LYS A 321 22.56 -4.20 3.25
C LYS A 321 21.70 -3.41 2.26
N SER A 322 21.83 -2.10 2.29
CA SER A 322 21.08 -1.16 1.46
C SER A 322 21.76 -0.85 0.14
N GLU A 323 22.93 -1.38 -0.11
CA GLU A 323 23.39 -1.52 -1.46
C GLU A 323 22.90 -2.88 -2.00
N TYR A 324 21.62 -2.97 -2.37
CA TYR A 324 21.39 -3.55 -3.67
C TYR A 324 22.14 -2.61 -4.63
N VAL A 325 23.36 -2.91 -4.83
CA VAL A 325 24.05 -2.55 -6.07
C VAL A 325 23.23 -3.28 -7.11
N TYR A 326 22.17 -2.60 -7.61
CA TYR A 326 21.72 -2.95 -8.94
C TYR A 326 22.99 -2.78 -9.77
N ASP A 327 23.57 -3.88 -10.19
CA ASP A 327 24.45 -3.89 -11.33
C ASP A 327 23.52 -3.48 -12.49
N THR A 328 23.21 -2.17 -12.51
CA THR A 328 22.48 -1.54 -13.57
C THR A 328 23.50 -1.45 -14.69
N ASP A 329 23.60 -2.52 -15.43
CA ASP A 329 24.06 -2.43 -16.79
C ASP A 329 23.08 -1.48 -17.52
N VAL A 330 23.41 -0.19 -17.42
CA VAL A 330 22.61 0.91 -17.96
C VAL A 330 22.44 0.75 -19.46
N ASP A 331 23.44 0.17 -20.12
CA ASP A 331 23.42 -0.11 -21.56
C ASP A 331 22.42 -1.23 -21.85
N ARG A 332 22.42 -2.31 -21.07
CA ARG A 332 21.43 -3.39 -21.16
C ARG A 332 20.02 -2.92 -20.82
N ALA A 333 19.83 -2.01 -19.87
CA ALA A 333 18.56 -1.40 -19.57
C ALA A 333 18.09 -0.46 -20.71
N ALA A 334 19.01 0.24 -21.36
CA ALA A 334 18.74 1.10 -22.51
C ALA A 334 18.43 0.29 -23.78
N GLU A 335 19.12 -0.83 -23.98
CA GLU A 335 18.84 -1.78 -25.06
C GLU A 335 17.44 -2.42 -24.87
N LYS A 336 17.09 -2.80 -23.66
CA LYS A 336 15.74 -3.28 -23.31
C LYS A 336 14.64 -2.23 -23.60
N LYS A 337 14.95 -0.94 -23.52
CA LYS A 337 14.02 0.16 -23.79
C LYS A 337 13.64 0.33 -25.26
N GLY A 338 14.46 -0.18 -26.19
CA GLY A 338 14.37 0.13 -27.60
C GLY A 338 13.54 -0.82 -28.46
N ILE A 339 13.21 -2.02 -27.98
CA ILE A 339 12.76 -3.09 -28.88
C ILE A 339 11.48 -3.77 -28.36
N LEU A 340 10.43 -2.99 -28.13
CA LEU A 340 9.11 -3.57 -28.24
C LEU A 340 8.68 -3.47 -29.69
N VAL A 341 8.74 -4.58 -30.34
CA VAL A 341 8.04 -4.75 -31.61
C VAL A 341 6.56 -4.69 -31.29
N HIS A 342 5.95 -3.49 -31.43
CA HIS A 342 4.53 -3.42 -31.64
C HIS A 342 4.28 -4.20 -32.92
N SER A 343 3.90 -5.45 -32.83
CA SER A 343 3.35 -6.14 -33.98
C SER A 343 2.04 -5.41 -34.30
N ALA A 344 2.05 -4.64 -35.38
CA ALA A 344 0.91 -3.86 -35.84
C ALA A 344 -0.30 -4.71 -36.26
N GLU A 345 -0.30 -6.00 -35.98
CA GLU A 345 -1.26 -7.00 -36.49
C GLU A 345 -1.98 -7.76 -35.38
N GLY A 346 -2.34 -7.11 -34.27
CA GLY A 346 -3.39 -7.64 -33.39
C GLY A 346 -3.08 -8.95 -32.68
N LYS A 347 -1.83 -9.22 -32.32
CA LYS A 347 -1.48 -10.33 -31.44
C LYS A 347 -1.94 -10.02 -30.01
N ALA A 348 -2.46 -11.03 -29.33
CA ALA A 348 -2.89 -10.92 -27.97
C ALA A 348 -1.71 -10.56 -27.03
N GLU A 349 -1.97 -9.83 -25.92
CA GLU A 349 -0.94 -9.38 -24.97
C GLU A 349 -0.17 -10.55 -24.34
N GLU A 350 -0.82 -11.68 -24.15
CA GLU A 350 -0.19 -12.91 -23.68
C GLU A 350 0.89 -13.44 -24.62
N GLU A 351 0.70 -13.30 -25.92
CA GLU A 351 1.70 -13.71 -26.94
C GLU A 351 2.88 -12.73 -26.96
N ARG A 352 2.64 -11.44 -26.72
CA ARG A 352 3.70 -10.43 -26.68
C ARG A 352 4.79 -10.78 -25.67
N CYS A 353 4.43 -11.33 -24.51
CA CYS A 353 5.41 -11.74 -23.50
C CYS A 353 6.24 -12.96 -23.93
N LEU A 354 5.70 -13.83 -24.76
CA LEU A 354 6.39 -14.99 -25.27
C LEU A 354 7.31 -14.66 -26.47
N GLU A 355 6.99 -13.58 -27.19
CA GLU A 355 7.75 -13.18 -28.39
C GLU A 355 8.71 -11.99 -28.13
N CYS A 356 8.68 -11.41 -26.96
CA CYS A 356 9.53 -10.26 -26.63
C CYS A 356 10.97 -10.74 -26.37
N ASN A 357 11.91 -10.29 -27.19
CA ASN A 357 13.33 -10.59 -27.02
C ASN A 357 13.96 -9.91 -25.80
N HIS A 358 13.23 -9.06 -25.11
CA HIS A 358 13.68 -8.38 -23.90
C HIS A 358 12.53 -8.17 -22.92
N ILE A 359 12.57 -8.86 -21.79
CA ILE A 359 11.61 -8.68 -20.71
C ILE A 359 12.07 -7.51 -19.84
N CYS A 360 11.23 -6.50 -19.67
CA CYS A 360 11.57 -5.36 -18.81
C CYS A 360 11.39 -5.64 -17.30
N GLU A 361 10.71 -6.71 -16.92
CA GLU A 361 10.50 -7.21 -15.55
C GLU A 361 9.87 -6.19 -14.56
N ASN A 362 9.66 -4.93 -14.95
CA ASN A 362 9.14 -3.89 -14.05
C ASN A 362 7.85 -4.31 -13.33
N CYS A 363 6.93 -4.98 -14.02
CA CYS A 363 5.68 -5.44 -13.41
C CYS A 363 5.90 -6.55 -12.36
N VAL A 364 7.00 -7.27 -12.42
CA VAL A 364 7.42 -8.25 -11.41
C VAL A 364 8.02 -7.54 -10.21
N ASP A 365 8.96 -6.62 -10.47
CA ASP A 365 9.71 -5.91 -9.43
C ASP A 365 8.83 -5.02 -8.56
N VAL A 366 7.90 -4.28 -9.18
CA VAL A 366 7.04 -3.32 -8.48
C VAL A 366 5.81 -3.96 -7.84
N CYS A 367 5.54 -5.24 -8.10
CA CYS A 367 4.35 -5.90 -7.55
C CYS A 367 4.53 -6.21 -6.06
N PRO A 368 3.82 -5.52 -5.15
CA PRO A 368 3.98 -5.73 -3.71
C PRO A 368 3.51 -7.12 -3.28
N ASN A 369 2.57 -7.70 -4.02
CA ASN A 369 2.01 -9.01 -3.74
C ASN A 369 2.70 -10.15 -4.49
N ARG A 370 3.70 -9.83 -5.32
CA ARG A 370 4.39 -10.83 -6.17
C ARG A 370 3.44 -11.59 -7.11
N ALA A 371 2.35 -10.95 -7.52
CA ALA A 371 1.35 -11.54 -8.41
C ALA A 371 1.85 -11.72 -9.85
N ASN A 372 2.86 -10.98 -10.28
CA ASN A 372 3.55 -11.23 -11.54
C ASN A 372 4.82 -12.03 -11.25
N VAL A 373 4.93 -13.22 -11.86
CA VAL A 373 5.98 -14.19 -11.57
C VAL A 373 6.77 -14.49 -12.82
N LEU A 374 8.09 -14.51 -12.69
CA LEU A 374 8.98 -14.96 -13.76
C LEU A 374 8.99 -16.48 -13.82
N ILE A 375 8.71 -17.03 -14.99
CA ILE A 375 8.71 -18.47 -15.28
C ILE A 375 9.84 -18.76 -16.27
N GLU A 376 10.73 -19.64 -15.88
CA GLU A 376 11.75 -20.20 -16.78
C GLU A 376 11.14 -21.34 -17.57
N VAL A 377 10.86 -21.12 -18.86
CA VAL A 377 10.26 -22.12 -19.73
C VAL A 377 11.39 -22.80 -20.49
N PRO A 378 11.54 -24.15 -20.45
CA PRO A 378 12.56 -24.85 -21.19
C PRO A 378 12.54 -24.53 -22.69
N GLU A 379 13.71 -24.39 -23.31
CA GLU A 379 13.92 -24.06 -24.72
C GLU A 379 13.55 -22.60 -25.11
N MET A 380 13.08 -21.77 -24.19
CA MET A 380 12.93 -20.33 -24.40
C MET A 380 14.16 -19.58 -23.88
N GLU A 381 14.71 -18.66 -24.69
CA GLU A 381 15.87 -17.85 -24.30
C GLU A 381 15.57 -16.88 -23.15
N LEU A 382 14.30 -16.53 -22.97
CA LEU A 382 13.87 -15.50 -22.02
C LEU A 382 12.85 -16.02 -21.03
N LEU A 383 12.96 -15.52 -19.80
CA LEU A 383 11.96 -15.73 -18.76
C LEU A 383 10.58 -15.18 -19.21
N GLN A 384 9.51 -15.87 -18.87
CA GLN A 384 8.15 -15.46 -19.19
C GLN A 384 7.48 -14.86 -17.96
N ILE A 385 6.56 -13.93 -18.14
CA ILE A 385 5.82 -13.33 -17.03
C ILE A 385 4.41 -13.89 -16.98
N LEU A 386 4.12 -14.63 -15.91
CA LEU A 386 2.78 -15.14 -15.59
C LEU A 386 2.14 -14.23 -14.54
N HIS A 387 0.90 -13.84 -14.76
CA HIS A 387 0.08 -13.21 -13.74
C HIS A 387 -0.63 -14.29 -12.90
N VAL A 388 -0.65 -14.12 -11.59
CA VAL A 388 -1.30 -15.05 -10.65
C VAL A 388 -2.43 -14.30 -9.96
N ASP A 389 -3.66 -14.56 -10.38
CA ASP A 389 -4.85 -13.80 -10.02
C ASP A 389 -5.06 -13.71 -8.50
N TYR A 390 -5.11 -14.82 -7.81
CA TYR A 390 -5.35 -14.89 -6.36
C TYR A 390 -4.28 -14.20 -5.49
N MET A 391 -3.15 -13.81 -6.08
CA MET A 391 -2.12 -13.00 -5.43
C MET A 391 -2.28 -11.52 -5.71
N CYS A 392 -3.05 -11.15 -6.71
CA CYS A 392 -3.29 -9.78 -7.12
C CYS A 392 -4.38 -9.14 -6.24
N ASN A 393 -4.17 -7.88 -5.88
CA ASN A 393 -5.19 -7.03 -5.26
C ASN A 393 -5.52 -5.82 -6.15
N GLU A 394 -5.16 -5.89 -7.43
CA GLU A 394 -5.39 -4.85 -8.43
C GLU A 394 -4.92 -3.44 -8.01
N CYS A 395 -3.84 -3.35 -7.25
CA CYS A 395 -3.31 -2.08 -6.73
C CYS A 395 -2.79 -1.10 -7.80
N GLY A 396 -2.75 -1.50 -9.07
CA GLY A 396 -2.31 -0.64 -10.17
C GLY A 396 -0.80 -0.39 -10.29
N ASN A 397 0.03 -0.78 -9.32
CA ASN A 397 1.47 -0.50 -9.37
C ASN A 397 2.14 -0.99 -10.66
N CYS A 398 1.83 -2.20 -11.09
CA CYS A 398 2.41 -2.75 -12.33
C CYS A 398 2.00 -1.95 -13.57
N ARG A 399 0.79 -1.35 -13.59
CA ARG A 399 0.34 -0.43 -14.63
C ARG A 399 1.09 0.89 -14.57
N SER A 400 1.22 1.47 -13.38
CA SER A 400 1.88 2.78 -13.18
C SER A 400 3.35 2.76 -13.61
N PHE A 401 4.03 1.63 -13.42
CA PHE A 401 5.43 1.44 -13.80
C PHE A 401 5.62 0.77 -15.17
N CYS A 402 4.53 0.45 -15.87
CA CYS A 402 4.62 -0.15 -17.21
C CYS A 402 5.12 0.88 -18.24
N GLN A 403 6.28 0.65 -18.80
CA GLN A 403 6.88 1.53 -19.83
C GLN A 403 6.09 1.55 -21.14
N TYR A 404 5.16 0.63 -21.30
CA TYR A 404 4.40 0.40 -22.53
C TYR A 404 2.94 0.80 -22.39
N ALA A 405 2.60 1.52 -21.31
CA ALA A 405 1.25 1.94 -20.99
C ALA A 405 0.23 0.77 -20.92
N GLY A 406 0.71 -0.43 -20.60
CA GLY A 406 -0.12 -1.62 -20.40
C GLY A 406 -0.60 -1.73 -18.95
N ALA A 407 -1.56 -2.62 -18.74
CA ALA A 407 -2.04 -3.01 -17.41
C ALA A 407 -1.68 -4.48 -17.14
N PRO A 408 -0.45 -4.80 -16.73
CA PRO A 408 0.03 -6.19 -16.62
C PRO A 408 -0.87 -7.13 -15.83
N TYR A 409 -1.60 -6.63 -14.83
CA TYR A 409 -2.56 -7.43 -14.06
C TYR A 409 -3.83 -7.79 -14.86
N LYS A 410 -4.05 -7.16 -16.02
CA LYS A 410 -5.14 -7.47 -16.98
C LYS A 410 -4.62 -8.06 -18.28
N ASP A 411 -3.44 -7.60 -18.70
CA ASP A 411 -2.91 -7.90 -20.05
C ASP A 411 -2.06 -9.17 -20.09
N LYS A 412 -1.57 -9.66 -18.94
CA LYS A 412 -0.72 -10.85 -18.90
C LYS A 412 -1.54 -12.11 -18.87
N PHE A 413 -0.98 -13.20 -19.45
CA PHE A 413 -1.58 -14.49 -19.32
C PHE A 413 -1.69 -14.88 -17.85
N THR A 414 -2.88 -15.30 -17.41
CA THR A 414 -3.25 -15.35 -16.00
C THR A 414 -3.47 -16.78 -15.53
N LEU A 415 -2.90 -17.12 -14.38
CA LEU A 415 -3.23 -18.34 -13.62
C LEU A 415 -4.34 -18.02 -12.62
N PHE A 416 -5.48 -18.66 -12.74
CA PHE A 416 -6.58 -18.60 -11.79
C PHE A 416 -6.54 -19.77 -10.82
N ALA A 417 -6.92 -19.54 -9.55
CA ALA A 417 -7.00 -20.62 -8.56
C ALA A 417 -8.16 -21.57 -8.85
N THR A 418 -9.30 -21.01 -9.27
CA THR A 418 -10.54 -21.77 -9.52
C THR A 418 -11.22 -21.34 -10.81
N GLU A 419 -12.21 -22.15 -11.26
CA GLU A 419 -13.08 -21.76 -12.37
C GLU A 419 -13.98 -20.56 -12.02
N GLU A 420 -14.29 -20.35 -10.74
CA GLU A 420 -15.10 -19.21 -10.29
C GLU A 420 -14.29 -17.92 -10.46
N ASP A 421 -13.04 -17.88 -9.99
CA ASP A 421 -12.15 -16.72 -10.18
C ASP A 421 -11.98 -16.40 -11.66
N MET A 422 -11.87 -17.45 -12.49
CA MET A 422 -11.78 -17.26 -13.93
C MET A 422 -13.05 -16.63 -14.52
N LYS A 423 -14.26 -16.94 -14.00
CA LYS A 423 -15.52 -16.33 -14.47
C LYS A 423 -15.63 -14.86 -14.08
N ASP A 424 -15.11 -14.49 -12.91
CA ASP A 424 -15.14 -13.11 -12.42
C ASP A 424 -14.11 -12.20 -13.09
N SER A 425 -13.22 -12.77 -13.92
CA SER A 425 -12.20 -12.05 -14.65
C SER A 425 -12.45 -12.08 -16.17
N THR A 426 -11.95 -11.08 -16.88
CA THR A 426 -11.92 -11.02 -18.35
C THR A 426 -10.56 -11.39 -18.93
N ASN A 427 -9.56 -11.68 -18.09
CA ASN A 427 -8.21 -11.98 -18.54
C ASN A 427 -8.13 -13.29 -19.30
N ASN A 428 -7.26 -13.34 -20.31
CA ASN A 428 -6.83 -14.59 -20.92
C ASN A 428 -5.99 -15.36 -19.91
N GLY A 429 -6.18 -16.67 -19.84
CA GLY A 429 -5.45 -17.44 -18.84
C GLY A 429 -5.94 -18.88 -18.71
N PHE A 430 -5.57 -19.53 -17.63
CA PHE A 430 -5.94 -20.90 -17.35
C PHE A 430 -6.14 -21.17 -15.86
N THR A 431 -6.90 -22.20 -15.57
CA THR A 431 -6.97 -22.84 -14.26
C THR A 431 -6.73 -24.34 -14.38
N VAL A 432 -6.09 -24.94 -13.38
CA VAL A 432 -5.84 -26.38 -13.35
C VAL A 432 -7.00 -27.05 -12.60
N LEU A 433 -7.76 -27.88 -13.31
CA LEU A 433 -8.91 -28.57 -12.75
C LEU A 433 -8.51 -29.81 -11.98
N ASP A 434 -7.49 -30.50 -12.45
CA ASP A 434 -6.96 -31.70 -11.83
C ASP A 434 -5.45 -31.83 -12.10
N THR A 435 -4.67 -31.87 -11.04
CA THR A 435 -3.20 -31.91 -11.12
C THR A 435 -2.66 -33.29 -11.46
N GLU A 436 -3.41 -34.37 -11.19
CA GLU A 436 -2.97 -35.74 -11.49
C GLU A 436 -3.17 -36.06 -12.98
N SER A 437 -4.35 -35.79 -13.50
CA SER A 437 -4.67 -35.95 -14.93
C SER A 437 -4.15 -34.82 -15.80
N LYS A 438 -3.66 -33.72 -15.18
CA LYS A 438 -3.22 -32.46 -15.82
C LYS A 438 -4.30 -31.86 -16.72
N GLU A 439 -5.54 -31.92 -16.27
CA GLU A 439 -6.66 -31.31 -16.96
C GLU A 439 -6.72 -29.81 -16.63
N VAL A 440 -6.81 -28.99 -17.66
CA VAL A 440 -6.83 -27.52 -17.55
C VAL A 440 -8.01 -26.95 -18.30
N LYS A 441 -8.55 -25.84 -17.78
CA LYS A 441 -9.48 -24.99 -18.51
C LYS A 441 -8.71 -23.74 -18.94
N VAL A 442 -8.78 -23.43 -20.21
CA VAL A 442 -8.06 -22.31 -20.83
C VAL A 442 -9.06 -21.34 -21.45
N ARG A 443 -8.81 -20.02 -21.32
CA ARG A 443 -9.53 -18.95 -21.98
C ARG A 443 -8.60 -18.13 -22.86
N ILE A 444 -9.02 -17.94 -24.13
CA ILE A 444 -8.43 -16.99 -25.08
C ILE A 444 -9.56 -16.17 -25.73
N GLY A 445 -9.62 -14.90 -25.40
CA GLY A 445 -10.76 -14.04 -25.77
C GLY A 445 -12.07 -14.61 -25.21
N ASP A 446 -13.06 -14.77 -26.07
CA ASP A 446 -14.39 -15.31 -25.70
C ASP A 446 -14.48 -16.85 -25.72
N LYS A 447 -13.37 -17.53 -26.00
CA LYS A 447 -13.36 -19.00 -26.08
C LYS A 447 -12.80 -19.62 -24.83
N GLU A 448 -13.51 -20.60 -24.28
CA GLU A 448 -13.06 -21.45 -23.18
C GLU A 448 -13.07 -22.91 -23.60
N GLU A 449 -11.99 -23.61 -23.28
CA GLU A 449 -11.86 -25.05 -23.59
C GLU A 449 -11.26 -25.80 -22.40
N ILE A 450 -11.71 -27.02 -22.20
CA ILE A 450 -11.17 -27.94 -21.18
C ILE A 450 -10.41 -29.03 -21.91
N VAL A 451 -9.13 -29.14 -21.60
CA VAL A 451 -8.23 -30.07 -22.31
C VAL A 451 -7.16 -30.61 -21.35
N LYS A 452 -6.50 -31.66 -21.73
CA LYS A 452 -5.28 -32.09 -21.05
C LYS A 452 -4.08 -31.28 -21.50
N ALA A 453 -3.14 -31.07 -20.59
CA ALA A 453 -1.96 -30.23 -20.86
C ALA A 453 -1.12 -30.72 -22.05
N ASP A 454 -1.11 -32.04 -22.34
CA ASP A 454 -0.44 -32.63 -23.50
C ASP A 454 -1.15 -32.38 -24.85
N GLN A 455 -2.37 -31.84 -24.83
CA GLN A 455 -3.19 -31.56 -26.02
C GLN A 455 -3.32 -30.07 -26.32
N LEU A 456 -2.67 -29.21 -25.56
CA LEU A 456 -2.77 -27.75 -25.69
C LEU A 456 -2.25 -27.22 -27.03
N SER A 457 -1.27 -27.88 -27.65
CA SER A 457 -0.66 -27.45 -28.92
C SER A 457 -1.62 -27.39 -30.11
N GLY A 458 -2.80 -27.97 -29.99
CA GLY A 458 -3.86 -27.91 -31.02
C GLY A 458 -4.76 -26.66 -30.84
N ILE A 459 -4.68 -25.96 -29.70
CA ILE A 459 -5.60 -24.88 -29.28
C ILE A 459 -4.85 -23.58 -29.06
N LEU A 460 -3.64 -23.67 -28.51
CA LEU A 460 -2.78 -22.55 -28.15
C LEU A 460 -1.55 -22.47 -29.01
N THR A 461 -0.87 -21.33 -28.98
CA THR A 461 0.50 -21.22 -29.51
C THR A 461 1.43 -22.18 -28.78
N GLU A 462 2.52 -22.55 -29.42
CA GLU A 462 3.52 -23.45 -28.82
C GLU A 462 4.06 -22.89 -27.51
N GLY A 463 4.35 -21.58 -27.46
CA GLY A 463 4.85 -20.90 -26.28
C GLY A 463 3.89 -20.93 -25.09
N LEU A 464 2.59 -20.65 -25.30
CA LEU A 464 1.58 -20.73 -24.23
C LEU A 464 1.39 -22.18 -23.73
N SER A 465 1.43 -23.13 -24.66
CA SER A 465 1.34 -24.56 -24.30
C SER A 465 2.51 -25.00 -23.42
N GLN A 466 3.73 -24.57 -23.79
CA GLN A 466 4.94 -24.84 -23.00
C GLN A 466 4.89 -24.14 -21.65
N LEU A 467 4.45 -22.87 -21.59
CA LEU A 467 4.29 -22.12 -20.34
C LEU A 467 3.36 -22.86 -19.37
N ILE A 468 2.16 -23.26 -19.82
CA ILE A 468 1.20 -24.00 -18.98
C ILE A 468 1.80 -25.32 -18.49
N CYS A 469 2.42 -26.09 -19.37
CA CYS A 469 3.06 -27.34 -19.01
C CYS A 469 4.18 -27.13 -17.97
N THR A 470 5.00 -26.11 -18.15
CA THR A 470 6.07 -25.77 -17.22
C THR A 470 5.50 -25.36 -15.84
N VAL A 471 4.44 -24.56 -15.82
CA VAL A 471 3.80 -24.17 -14.56
C VAL A 471 3.27 -25.38 -13.80
N ILE A 472 2.62 -26.31 -14.49
CA ILE A 472 2.10 -27.53 -13.86
C ILE A 472 3.21 -28.43 -13.33
N ASN A 473 4.32 -28.58 -14.05
CA ASN A 473 5.37 -29.48 -13.69
C ASN A 473 6.37 -28.92 -12.68
N ASP A 474 6.85 -27.72 -12.91
CA ASP A 474 8.01 -27.14 -12.22
C ASP A 474 7.64 -26.01 -11.25
N TYR A 475 6.49 -25.37 -11.46
CA TYR A 475 5.96 -24.30 -10.61
C TYR A 475 4.66 -24.70 -9.92
N ALA A 476 4.49 -26.00 -9.67
CA ALA A 476 3.29 -26.53 -9.02
C ALA A 476 2.95 -25.83 -7.68
N TYR A 477 3.90 -25.12 -7.06
CA TYR A 477 3.67 -24.29 -5.88
C TYR A 477 2.80 -23.04 -6.16
N LEU A 478 2.55 -22.70 -7.42
CA LEU A 478 1.60 -21.65 -7.82
C LEU A 478 0.17 -22.19 -7.98
N LEU A 479 -0.05 -23.50 -7.94
CA LEU A 479 -1.37 -24.11 -8.05
C LEU A 479 -2.01 -24.19 -6.67
N MET A 480 -3.28 -23.84 -6.53
CA MET A 480 -4.05 -23.94 -5.29
C MET A 480 -4.86 -25.23 -5.24
#